data_f6bbc87edb746c6b8695eb1aebb20670
#
_entry.id   f6bbc87edb746c6b8695eb1aebb20670
#
_cell.length_a   1.000
_cell.length_b   1.000
_cell.length_c   1.000
_cell.angle_alpha   90.00
_cell.angle_beta   90.00
_cell.angle_gamma   90.00
#
_symmetry.space_group_name_H-M   'P 1'
#
loop_
_entity.id
_entity.type
_entity.pdbx_description
1 polymer ?
#
loop_
_entity_poly.entity_id
_entity_poly.type
_entity_poly.pdbx_seq_one_letter_code
_entity_poly.pdbx_strand_id
1 'polypeptide(L)'
;MQVCGHVGRPPFPPSSSGKAREGSRRIPTADAHLLRKAGIIGDAPSTITGGWIIPFSVVEEKTAGLRRRWIAWPRDKNRDDPYEANFPLLHISHYLPPVMAEAASCLDFKASFFQVSLPRETRHLFRCRVEDGTLVELTRHPMGYKASPEILQIITSAIAGVTTVVHRLWAAPSLVRIDVWIDNIRIAGSKSDVTLWEAQVLRNADGRHATIGEERESGATHYTFLWVQFDHTHRAVSLSEKFVLSVCAMPALNSSTIAEMEVMASRFLYAAAILCTRLCDYHFFINAVRRRLPAIHQGIVLETSPANLPPAAVGLGEGLRHTIEVTTVSESSSPQKRHWPPHHGRIAPWLGSRFYSRLRRR
;
A
#
# COMPACT_ATOMS: atom_id res chain seq x y z
N MET A 1 6.86 -0.51 -7.23
CA MET A 1 6.46 -1.51 -6.23
C MET A 1 6.88 -1.18 -4.79
N GLN A 2 8.07 -0.64 -4.53
CA GLN A 2 8.47 -0.20 -3.19
C GLN A 2 7.59 0.91 -2.59
N VAL A 3 7.01 1.78 -3.40
CA VAL A 3 6.12 2.87 -2.92
C VAL A 3 4.85 2.34 -2.29
N CYS A 4 4.26 1.26 -2.82
CA CYS A 4 3.05 0.66 -2.24
C CYS A 4 3.33 0.00 -0.87
N GLY A 5 4.52 -0.56 -0.68
CA GLY A 5 4.95 -1.10 0.62
C GLY A 5 5.16 -0.03 1.69
N HIS A 6 5.35 1.22 1.29
CA HIS A 6 5.60 2.32 2.22
C HIS A 6 4.35 3.13 2.59
N VAL A 7 3.37 3.22 1.69
CA VAL A 7 2.11 3.92 1.96
C VAL A 7 1.27 3.18 3.01
N GLY A 8 1.36 1.86 3.05
CA GLY A 8 0.68 1.02 4.05
C GLY A 8 1.50 0.64 5.28
N ARG A 9 2.73 1.13 5.41
CA ARG A 9 3.47 0.92 6.67
C ARG A 9 2.82 1.75 7.76
N PRO A 10 2.44 1.12 8.89
CA PRO A 10 2.15 1.87 10.10
C PRO A 10 3.34 2.79 10.41
N PRO A 11 3.12 3.92 11.09
CA PRO A 11 4.22 4.75 11.55
C PRO A 11 5.25 3.83 12.20
N PHE A 12 6.53 4.02 11.87
CA PHE A 12 7.61 3.22 12.41
C PHE A 12 7.35 2.89 13.87
N PRO A 13 7.56 1.64 14.30
CA PRO A 13 7.64 1.39 15.73
C PRO A 13 8.66 2.41 16.27
N PRO A 14 8.38 3.05 17.41
CA PRO A 14 9.30 4.01 18.01
C PRO A 14 10.69 3.39 17.94
N SER A 15 11.66 4.17 17.50
CA SER A 15 13.03 3.72 17.26
C SER A 15 13.60 3.06 18.55
N SER A 16 13.25 1.82 18.77
CA SER A 16 14.03 0.98 19.63
C SER A 16 15.33 0.73 18.87
N SER A 17 16.34 1.49 19.17
CA SER A 17 17.73 1.28 18.78
C SER A 17 18.29 -0.02 19.39
N GLY A 18 17.47 -1.06 19.41
CA GLY A 18 17.85 -2.41 19.74
C GLY A 18 18.13 -3.13 18.44
N LYS A 19 19.39 -3.56 18.23
CA LYS A 19 19.72 -4.65 17.30
C LYS A 19 18.59 -5.67 17.42
N ALA A 20 17.76 -5.81 16.37
CA ALA A 20 16.71 -6.83 16.35
C ALA A 20 17.42 -8.16 16.63
N ARG A 21 17.23 -8.69 17.84
CA ARG A 21 17.85 -9.93 18.29
C ARG A 21 17.48 -11.01 17.29
N GLU A 22 18.40 -11.84 16.90
CA GLU A 22 18.19 -12.96 15.96
C GLU A 22 16.99 -13.84 16.34
N GLY A 23 16.60 -13.85 17.64
CA GLY A 23 15.38 -14.46 18.15
C GLY A 23 14.04 -13.80 17.70
N SER A 24 14.04 -12.52 17.26
CA SER A 24 12.82 -11.83 16.84
C SER A 24 12.35 -12.18 15.41
N ARG A 25 13.05 -13.07 14.71
CA ARG A 25 12.75 -13.46 13.33
C ARG A 25 12.10 -14.84 13.21
N ARG A 26 11.66 -15.41 14.32
CA ARG A 26 10.97 -16.70 14.38
C ARG A 26 9.50 -16.48 14.70
N ILE A 27 8.65 -17.42 14.30
CA ILE A 27 7.24 -17.41 14.66
C ILE A 27 7.13 -17.80 16.14
N PRO A 28 6.50 -16.98 17.00
CA PRO A 28 6.21 -17.38 18.37
C PRO A 28 5.43 -18.68 18.42
N THR A 29 5.76 -19.57 19.35
CA THR A 29 5.11 -20.90 19.45
C THR A 29 3.59 -20.81 19.58
N ALA A 30 3.09 -19.86 20.37
CA ALA A 30 1.67 -19.61 20.51
C ALA A 30 1.00 -19.19 19.18
N ASP A 31 1.67 -18.32 18.41
CA ASP A 31 1.17 -17.87 17.11
C ASP A 31 1.23 -18.99 16.06
N ALA A 32 2.24 -19.86 16.13
CA ALA A 32 2.35 -21.01 15.21
C ALA A 32 1.13 -21.92 15.31
N HIS A 33 0.59 -22.14 16.52
CA HIS A 33 -0.63 -22.93 16.70
C HIS A 33 -1.84 -22.25 16.02
N LEU A 34 -2.00 -20.92 16.19
CA LEU A 34 -3.09 -20.16 15.58
C LEU A 34 -2.98 -20.16 14.04
N LEU A 35 -1.76 -19.97 13.51
CA LEU A 35 -1.50 -19.97 12.07
C LEU A 35 -1.75 -21.37 11.44
N ARG A 36 -1.41 -22.46 12.14
CA ARG A 36 -1.75 -23.82 11.68
C ARG A 36 -3.26 -24.02 11.65
N LYS A 37 -3.96 -23.66 12.73
CA LYS A 37 -5.43 -23.76 12.80
C LYS A 37 -6.12 -22.96 11.70
N ALA A 38 -5.56 -21.80 11.35
CA ALA A 38 -6.05 -20.96 10.26
C ALA A 38 -5.62 -21.45 8.86
N GLY A 39 -4.82 -22.52 8.76
CA GLY A 39 -4.32 -23.05 7.49
C GLY A 39 -3.38 -22.09 6.76
N ILE A 40 -2.66 -21.23 7.48
CA ILE A 40 -1.68 -20.27 6.93
C ILE A 40 -0.28 -20.89 6.85
N ILE A 41 0.04 -21.78 7.79
CA ILE A 41 1.26 -22.59 7.78
C ILE A 41 0.93 -24.07 7.84
N GLY A 42 1.83 -24.87 7.30
CA GLY A 42 1.82 -26.34 7.38
C GLY A 42 3.19 -26.88 7.80
N ASP A 43 3.26 -28.14 8.13
CA ASP A 43 4.53 -28.77 8.48
C ASP A 43 5.39 -28.93 7.21
N ALA A 44 6.66 -28.55 7.31
CA ALA A 44 7.59 -28.69 6.20
C ALA A 44 8.02 -30.15 6.04
N PRO A 45 7.92 -30.74 4.83
CA PRO A 45 8.44 -32.09 4.60
C PRO A 45 9.93 -32.17 4.89
N SER A 46 10.36 -33.17 5.66
CA SER A 46 11.76 -33.41 6.01
C SER A 46 12.64 -33.80 4.83
N THR A 47 12.02 -34.31 3.77
CA THR A 47 12.72 -34.84 2.58
C THR A 47 13.19 -33.77 1.59
N ILE A 48 12.67 -32.53 1.68
CA ILE A 48 13.06 -31.46 0.76
C ILE A 48 14.15 -30.61 1.41
N THR A 49 15.36 -30.76 0.93
CA THR A 49 16.51 -29.90 1.28
C THR A 49 16.57 -28.72 0.32
N GLY A 50 16.72 -27.51 0.85
CA GLY A 50 16.82 -26.27 0.06
C GLY A 50 15.61 -25.33 0.27
N GLY A 51 15.68 -24.17 -0.36
CA GLY A 51 14.71 -23.10 -0.20
C GLY A 51 15.16 -22.04 0.82
N TRP A 52 14.43 -20.94 0.86
CA TRP A 52 14.75 -19.82 1.77
C TRP A 52 14.05 -20.00 3.11
N ILE A 53 14.76 -19.69 4.19
CA ILE A 53 14.13 -19.50 5.49
C ILE A 53 13.75 -18.01 5.58
N ILE A 54 12.44 -17.75 5.54
CA ILE A 54 11.91 -16.41 5.55
C ILE A 54 11.79 -15.92 6.98
N PRO A 55 12.43 -14.79 7.33
CA PRO A 55 12.22 -14.16 8.62
C PRO A 55 10.75 -13.75 8.79
N PHE A 56 10.25 -13.93 9.99
CA PHE A 56 8.86 -13.63 10.33
C PHE A 56 8.83 -12.66 11.51
N SER A 57 7.90 -11.74 11.52
CA SER A 57 7.67 -10.84 12.64
C SER A 57 6.18 -10.68 12.92
N VAL A 58 5.87 -10.44 14.18
CA VAL A 58 4.53 -10.10 14.64
C VAL A 58 4.52 -8.65 15.04
N VAL A 59 3.60 -7.87 14.48
CA VAL A 59 3.37 -6.47 14.84
C VAL A 59 2.05 -6.38 15.58
N GLU A 60 2.09 -5.85 16.79
CA GLU A 60 0.89 -5.59 17.58
C GLU A 60 0.40 -4.16 17.34
N GLU A 61 -0.82 -4.02 16.84
CA GLU A 61 -1.49 -2.74 16.69
C GLU A 61 -2.33 -2.48 17.95
N LYS A 62 -2.05 -1.38 18.62
CA LYS A 62 -2.71 -0.98 19.90
C LYS A 62 -4.01 -0.21 19.72
N THR A 63 -4.46 0.06 18.50
CA THR A 63 -5.70 0.80 18.23
C THR A 63 -6.89 -0.14 18.25
N ALA A 64 -7.74 -0.08 19.28
CA ALA A 64 -9.01 -0.81 19.42
C ALA A 64 -8.93 -2.33 19.60
N GLY A 65 -8.05 -2.81 20.49
CA GLY A 65 -7.88 -4.23 20.78
C GLY A 65 -6.61 -4.82 20.15
N LEU A 66 -6.12 -5.90 20.73
CA LEU A 66 -4.85 -6.53 20.32
C LEU A 66 -4.99 -7.12 18.91
N ARG A 67 -4.77 -6.30 17.86
CA ARG A 67 -4.70 -6.77 16.49
C ARG A 67 -3.27 -7.16 16.18
N ARG A 68 -3.02 -8.44 15.92
CA ARG A 68 -1.70 -8.95 15.55
C ARG A 68 -1.60 -9.06 14.04
N ARG A 69 -0.56 -8.45 13.45
CA ARG A 69 -0.21 -8.65 12.04
C ARG A 69 1.03 -9.52 11.94
N TRP A 70 0.94 -10.57 11.16
CA TRP A 70 2.06 -11.44 10.83
C TRP A 70 2.68 -11.00 9.52
N ILE A 71 3.95 -10.61 9.57
CA ILE A 71 4.68 -10.10 8.42
C ILE A 71 5.84 -11.05 8.10
N ALA A 72 5.81 -11.64 6.92
CA ALA A 72 6.93 -12.37 6.37
C ALA A 72 7.87 -11.42 5.62
N TRP A 73 9.18 -11.62 5.75
CA TRP A 73 10.21 -10.78 5.14
C TRP A 73 11.02 -11.56 4.08
N PRO A 74 10.45 -11.90 2.91
CA PRO A 74 11.11 -12.72 1.92
C PRO A 74 12.15 -11.93 1.10
N ARG A 75 13.06 -11.19 1.74
CA ARG A 75 14.05 -10.31 1.07
C ARG A 75 14.93 -11.09 0.12
N ASP A 76 15.53 -12.18 0.59
CA ASP A 76 16.45 -13.01 -0.21
C ASP A 76 15.70 -13.70 -1.34
N LYS A 77 14.52 -14.27 -1.05
CA LYS A 77 13.64 -14.81 -2.08
C LYS A 77 13.28 -13.77 -3.14
N ASN A 78 12.93 -12.55 -2.74
CA ASN A 78 12.61 -11.47 -3.68
C ASN A 78 13.79 -11.03 -4.54
N ARG A 79 15.03 -11.07 -4.00
CA ARG A 79 16.25 -10.74 -4.72
C ARG A 79 16.56 -11.80 -5.78
N ASP A 80 16.50 -13.08 -5.37
CA ASP A 80 16.95 -14.19 -6.18
C ASP A 80 15.86 -14.73 -7.13
N ASP A 81 14.60 -14.32 -6.94
CA ASP A 81 13.50 -14.69 -7.80
C ASP A 81 13.55 -13.93 -9.14
N PRO A 82 13.59 -14.60 -10.28
CA PRO A 82 13.61 -13.96 -11.60
C PRO A 82 12.29 -13.26 -11.96
N TYR A 83 11.21 -13.48 -11.18
CA TYR A 83 9.93 -12.87 -11.45
C TYR A 83 10.00 -11.34 -11.39
N GLU A 84 9.53 -10.68 -12.44
CA GLU A 84 9.31 -9.24 -12.47
C GLU A 84 7.81 -8.95 -12.49
N ALA A 85 7.33 -8.15 -11.55
CA ALA A 85 5.95 -7.72 -11.52
C ALA A 85 5.65 -6.85 -12.74
N ASN A 86 4.71 -7.28 -13.58
CA ASN A 86 4.33 -6.60 -14.82
C ASN A 86 3.03 -5.79 -14.69
N PHE A 87 2.30 -5.95 -13.58
CA PHE A 87 1.06 -5.24 -13.35
C PHE A 87 1.34 -3.85 -12.80
N PRO A 88 1.10 -2.78 -13.56
CA PRO A 88 1.32 -1.42 -13.08
C PRO A 88 0.21 -1.05 -12.10
N LEU A 89 0.56 -0.83 -10.83
CA LEU A 89 -0.31 -0.11 -9.94
C LEU A 89 -0.41 1.33 -10.44
N LEU A 90 -1.62 1.78 -10.71
CA LEU A 90 -1.87 3.11 -11.27
C LEU A 90 -1.49 4.19 -10.24
N HIS A 91 -1.06 5.34 -10.73
CA HIS A 91 -0.81 6.49 -9.87
C HIS A 91 -2.12 7.00 -9.25
N ILE A 92 -2.05 7.58 -8.03
CA ILE A 92 -3.24 8.05 -7.30
C ILE A 92 -4.13 8.99 -8.11
N SER A 93 -3.56 9.79 -9.01
CA SER A 93 -4.33 10.70 -9.88
C SER A 93 -5.36 9.99 -10.76
N HIS A 94 -5.21 8.70 -11.04
CA HIS A 94 -6.20 7.92 -11.79
C HIS A 94 -7.47 7.64 -10.97
N TYR A 95 -7.38 7.73 -9.66
CA TYR A 95 -8.48 7.45 -8.72
C TYR A 95 -9.24 8.70 -8.27
N LEU A 96 -8.80 9.91 -8.67
CA LEU A 96 -9.44 11.18 -8.26
C LEU A 96 -10.75 11.53 -9.01
N PRO A 97 -10.93 11.20 -10.32
CA PRO A 97 -12.14 11.61 -11.08
C PRO A 97 -13.51 11.24 -10.48
N PRO A 98 -13.66 10.15 -9.67
CA PRO A 98 -14.95 9.78 -9.08
C PRO A 98 -15.62 10.81 -8.18
N VAL A 99 -14.97 11.93 -7.86
CA VAL A 99 -15.58 13.00 -7.06
C VAL A 99 -16.91 13.51 -7.65
N MET A 100 -17.13 13.31 -8.96
CA MET A 100 -18.38 13.68 -9.65
C MET A 100 -19.50 12.66 -9.48
N ALA A 101 -19.26 11.49 -8.90
CA ALA A 101 -20.28 10.51 -8.55
C ALA A 101 -21.19 11.02 -7.42
N GLU A 102 -22.36 10.41 -7.24
CA GLU A 102 -23.27 10.74 -6.15
C GLU A 102 -22.86 10.07 -4.84
N ALA A 103 -22.33 8.86 -4.94
CA ALA A 103 -21.93 8.05 -3.81
C ALA A 103 -20.85 7.03 -4.21
N ALA A 104 -20.23 6.42 -3.21
CA ALA A 104 -19.38 5.26 -3.44
C ALA A 104 -19.49 4.24 -2.30
N SER A 105 -19.14 2.98 -2.62
CA SER A 105 -18.88 1.93 -1.64
C SER A 105 -17.41 1.56 -1.68
N CYS A 106 -16.79 1.44 -0.49
CA CYS A 106 -15.42 1.01 -0.30
C CYS A 106 -15.39 -0.33 0.42
N LEU A 107 -14.72 -1.30 -0.17
CA LEU A 107 -14.59 -2.67 0.33
C LEU A 107 -13.11 -3.01 0.45
N ASP A 108 -12.74 -3.71 1.53
CA ASP A 108 -11.38 -4.19 1.78
C ASP A 108 -11.42 -5.69 2.10
N PHE A 109 -10.45 -6.47 1.61
CA PHE A 109 -10.40 -7.89 1.91
C PHE A 109 -9.75 -8.16 3.26
N LYS A 110 -10.41 -8.94 4.12
CA LYS A 110 -9.89 -9.32 5.43
C LYS A 110 -8.66 -10.22 5.28
N ALA A 111 -7.52 -9.79 5.80
CA ALA A 111 -6.26 -10.55 5.71
C ALA A 111 -5.95 -11.04 4.29
N SER A 112 -6.11 -10.19 3.30
CA SER A 112 -6.20 -10.42 1.87
C SER A 112 -5.16 -11.42 1.31
N PHE A 113 -3.87 -11.24 1.65
CA PHE A 113 -2.80 -12.11 1.18
C PHE A 113 -2.95 -13.56 1.68
N PHE A 114 -3.45 -13.75 2.90
CA PHE A 114 -3.66 -15.08 3.48
C PHE A 114 -4.90 -15.81 2.95
N GLN A 115 -5.72 -15.14 2.15
CA GLN A 115 -6.83 -15.81 1.46
C GLN A 115 -6.36 -16.53 0.19
N VAL A 116 -5.21 -16.15 -0.37
CA VAL A 116 -4.68 -16.73 -1.60
C VAL A 116 -3.75 -17.90 -1.28
N SER A 117 -4.07 -19.07 -1.80
CA SER A 117 -3.28 -20.29 -1.57
C SER A 117 -1.99 -20.29 -2.39
N LEU A 118 -0.89 -20.75 -1.77
CA LEU A 118 0.32 -21.12 -2.49
C LEU A 118 0.16 -22.53 -3.07
N PRO A 119 0.53 -22.75 -4.36
CA PRO A 119 0.63 -24.07 -4.94
C PRO A 119 1.56 -24.97 -4.10
N ARG A 120 1.24 -26.24 -3.95
CA ARG A 120 2.02 -27.17 -3.11
C ARG A 120 3.49 -27.24 -3.53
N GLU A 121 3.74 -27.18 -4.83
CA GLU A 121 5.06 -27.26 -5.46
C GLU A 121 5.95 -26.06 -5.10
N THR A 122 5.35 -24.94 -4.70
CA THR A 122 6.11 -23.71 -4.38
C THR A 122 6.27 -23.47 -2.88
N ARG A 123 5.58 -24.19 -2.01
CA ARG A 123 5.58 -23.96 -0.55
C ARG A 123 6.97 -24.12 0.06
N HIS A 124 7.76 -25.06 -0.43
CA HIS A 124 9.14 -25.28 0.02
C HIS A 124 10.03 -24.04 -0.18
N LEU A 125 9.66 -23.10 -1.04
CA LEU A 125 10.35 -21.82 -1.23
C LEU A 125 10.00 -20.77 -0.16
N PHE A 126 9.00 -21.04 0.69
CA PHE A 126 8.48 -20.11 1.71
C PHE A 126 8.43 -20.78 3.08
N ARG A 127 9.61 -21.16 3.58
CA ARG A 127 9.74 -21.80 4.89
C ARG A 127 10.01 -20.78 5.97
N CYS A 128 9.46 -21.00 7.14
CA CYS A 128 9.70 -20.20 8.34
C CYS A 128 10.15 -21.11 9.49
N ARG A 129 10.78 -20.54 10.47
CA ARG A 129 11.19 -21.25 11.67
C ARG A 129 10.37 -20.80 12.87
N VAL A 130 9.85 -21.74 13.64
CA VAL A 130 9.17 -21.48 14.92
C VAL A 130 10.24 -21.32 16.02
N GLU A 131 9.90 -20.70 17.13
CA GLU A 131 10.83 -20.50 18.27
C GLU A 131 11.39 -21.80 18.83
N ASP A 132 10.60 -22.86 18.83
CA ASP A 132 11.00 -24.21 19.25
C ASP A 132 11.99 -24.90 18.27
N GLY A 133 12.31 -24.23 17.17
CA GLY A 133 13.20 -24.77 16.12
C GLY A 133 12.48 -25.49 15.00
N THR A 134 11.19 -25.79 15.12
CA THR A 134 10.40 -26.47 14.11
C THR A 134 10.38 -25.70 12.80
N LEU A 135 10.58 -26.41 11.69
CA LEU A 135 10.48 -25.85 10.34
C LEU A 135 9.05 -26.02 9.82
N VAL A 136 8.45 -24.92 9.37
CA VAL A 136 7.11 -24.87 8.77
C VAL A 136 7.19 -24.22 7.40
N GLU A 137 6.19 -24.48 6.56
CA GLU A 137 6.06 -23.81 5.25
C GLU A 137 4.77 -23.00 5.19
N LEU A 138 4.81 -21.85 4.49
CA LEU A 138 3.62 -21.07 4.23
C LEU A 138 2.75 -21.80 3.21
N THR A 139 1.46 -21.89 3.50
CA THR A 139 0.45 -22.45 2.58
C THR A 139 -0.31 -21.34 1.86
N ARG A 140 -0.13 -20.11 2.28
CA ARG A 140 -0.78 -18.91 1.77
C ARG A 140 0.27 -17.87 1.34
N HIS A 141 -0.13 -16.97 0.44
CA HIS A 141 0.76 -15.91 -0.03
C HIS A 141 1.22 -15.02 1.11
N PRO A 142 2.52 -14.80 1.30
CA PRO A 142 3.01 -13.90 2.33
C PRO A 142 2.89 -12.44 1.87
N MET A 143 2.50 -11.59 2.79
CA MET A 143 2.71 -10.14 2.65
C MET A 143 4.23 -9.88 2.51
N GLY A 144 4.62 -9.08 1.50
CA GLY A 144 6.02 -8.74 1.24
C GLY A 144 6.71 -9.57 0.15
N TYR A 145 6.12 -10.68 -0.33
CA TYR A 145 6.60 -11.34 -1.55
C TYR A 145 6.24 -10.48 -2.78
N LYS A 146 7.22 -10.26 -3.66
CA LYS A 146 7.10 -9.29 -4.76
C LYS A 146 5.99 -9.59 -5.78
N ALA A 147 5.60 -10.85 -5.95
CA ALA A 147 4.50 -11.23 -6.82
C ALA A 147 3.12 -11.15 -6.15
N SER A 148 3.05 -11.19 -4.82
CA SER A 148 1.77 -11.26 -4.10
C SER A 148 0.84 -10.07 -4.37
N PRO A 149 1.30 -8.81 -4.44
CA PRO A 149 0.43 -7.68 -4.77
C PRO A 149 -0.17 -7.77 -6.17
N GLU A 150 0.57 -8.26 -7.16
CA GLU A 150 0.05 -8.43 -8.53
C GLU A 150 -1.00 -9.53 -8.59
N ILE A 151 -0.74 -10.67 -7.99
CA ILE A 151 -1.69 -11.80 -7.92
C ILE A 151 -2.98 -11.33 -7.24
N LEU A 152 -2.88 -10.64 -6.11
CA LEU A 152 -4.04 -10.15 -5.39
C LEU A 152 -4.80 -9.08 -6.19
N GLN A 153 -4.10 -8.16 -6.85
CA GLN A 153 -4.71 -7.16 -7.75
C GLN A 153 -5.55 -7.81 -8.85
N ILE A 154 -5.06 -8.89 -9.48
CA ILE A 154 -5.77 -9.61 -10.53
C ILE A 154 -7.03 -10.27 -9.96
N ILE A 155 -6.91 -10.98 -8.82
CA ILE A 155 -8.04 -11.65 -8.17
C ILE A 155 -9.10 -10.63 -7.75
N THR A 156 -8.69 -9.55 -7.09
CA THR A 156 -9.59 -8.47 -6.64
C THR A 156 -10.28 -7.80 -7.83
N SER A 157 -9.54 -7.54 -8.92
CA SER A 157 -10.10 -6.99 -10.15
C SER A 157 -11.15 -7.92 -10.78
N ALA A 158 -10.90 -9.22 -10.75
CA ALA A 158 -11.86 -10.22 -11.25
C ALA A 158 -13.14 -10.28 -10.40
N ILE A 159 -13.01 -10.21 -9.06
CA ILE A 159 -14.15 -10.16 -8.14
C ILE A 159 -14.94 -8.88 -8.32
N ALA A 160 -14.27 -7.74 -8.50
CA ALA A 160 -14.87 -6.44 -8.71
C ALA A 160 -15.56 -6.27 -10.09
N GLY A 161 -15.27 -7.16 -11.06
CA GLY A 161 -15.85 -7.09 -12.40
C GLY A 161 -15.13 -6.10 -13.34
N VAL A 162 -13.82 -5.94 -13.19
CA VAL A 162 -13.02 -5.09 -14.10
C VAL A 162 -12.87 -5.77 -15.46
N THR A 163 -13.29 -5.11 -16.53
CA THR A 163 -13.40 -5.67 -17.89
C THR A 163 -12.09 -6.23 -18.48
N THR A 164 -10.93 -5.72 -18.03
CA THR A 164 -9.62 -6.20 -18.50
C THR A 164 -9.26 -7.60 -18.00
N VAL A 165 -9.97 -8.11 -16.98
CA VAL A 165 -9.69 -9.41 -16.34
C VAL A 165 -10.90 -10.35 -16.33
N VAL A 166 -12.08 -9.88 -16.72
CA VAL A 166 -13.31 -10.68 -16.75
C VAL A 166 -14.00 -10.61 -18.11
N HIS A 167 -14.84 -11.61 -18.40
CA HIS A 167 -15.70 -11.59 -19.59
C HIS A 167 -16.74 -10.46 -19.45
N ARG A 168 -17.11 -9.82 -20.59
CA ARG A 168 -18.03 -8.68 -20.62
C ARG A 168 -19.37 -8.93 -19.92
N LEU A 169 -19.88 -10.15 -19.93
CA LEU A 169 -21.11 -10.52 -19.23
C LEU A 169 -21.03 -10.40 -17.72
N TRP A 170 -19.82 -10.44 -17.17
CA TRP A 170 -19.55 -10.32 -15.73
C TRP A 170 -18.94 -8.98 -15.34
N ALA A 171 -18.80 -8.10 -16.31
CA ALA A 171 -18.22 -6.78 -16.11
C ALA A 171 -19.21 -5.83 -15.44
N ALA A 172 -18.67 -4.87 -14.73
CA ALA A 172 -19.46 -3.77 -14.17
C ALA A 172 -20.20 -2.97 -15.26
N PRO A 173 -21.41 -2.45 -14.97
CA PRO A 173 -22.12 -1.56 -15.85
C PRO A 173 -21.28 -0.33 -16.20
N SER A 174 -21.47 0.23 -17.39
CA SER A 174 -20.73 1.42 -17.86
C SER A 174 -20.96 2.67 -17.01
N LEU A 175 -22.09 2.72 -16.25
CA LEU A 175 -22.45 3.83 -15.35
C LEU A 175 -21.78 3.74 -13.98
N VAL A 176 -21.11 2.62 -13.68
CA VAL A 176 -20.39 2.41 -12.43
C VAL A 176 -18.90 2.45 -12.71
N ARG A 177 -18.19 3.29 -11.99
CA ARG A 177 -16.73 3.28 -12.00
C ARG A 177 -16.21 2.38 -10.89
N ILE A 178 -15.33 1.46 -11.27
CA ILE A 178 -14.66 0.56 -10.33
C ILE A 178 -13.18 0.87 -10.33
N ASP A 179 -12.66 1.10 -9.15
CA ASP A 179 -11.24 1.27 -8.89
C ASP A 179 -10.78 0.15 -7.95
N VAL A 180 -9.69 -0.52 -8.33
CA VAL A 180 -9.09 -1.59 -7.54
C VAL A 180 -7.64 -1.25 -7.24
N TRP A 181 -7.26 -1.40 -5.99
CA TRP A 181 -5.88 -1.25 -5.54
C TRP A 181 -5.52 -2.39 -4.60
N ILE A 182 -4.84 -3.39 -5.14
CA ILE A 182 -4.44 -4.62 -4.45
C ILE A 182 -5.66 -5.34 -3.87
N ASP A 183 -6.04 -5.04 -2.64
CA ASP A 183 -7.15 -5.62 -1.88
C ASP A 183 -8.32 -4.65 -1.65
N ASN A 184 -8.16 -3.40 -2.04
CA ASN A 184 -9.18 -2.37 -1.89
C ASN A 184 -10.00 -2.21 -3.16
N ILE A 185 -11.32 -2.19 -3.04
CA ILE A 185 -12.26 -1.95 -4.11
C ILE A 185 -13.06 -0.68 -3.79
N ARG A 186 -13.14 0.25 -4.74
CA ARG A 186 -14.08 1.37 -4.70
C ARG A 186 -15.04 1.27 -5.86
N ILE A 187 -16.32 1.39 -5.58
CA ILE A 187 -17.43 1.38 -6.52
C ILE A 187 -18.08 2.76 -6.45
N ALA A 188 -18.05 3.57 -7.50
CA ALA A 188 -18.56 4.93 -7.51
C ALA A 188 -19.53 5.15 -8.69
N GLY A 189 -20.64 5.87 -8.45
CA GLY A 189 -21.67 6.11 -9.45
C GLY A 189 -22.91 6.77 -8.87
N SER A 190 -24.08 6.51 -9.47
CA SER A 190 -25.36 6.84 -8.83
C SER A 190 -25.55 5.97 -7.58
N LYS A 191 -26.32 6.46 -6.61
CA LYS A 191 -26.55 5.72 -5.36
C LYS A 191 -27.20 4.35 -5.60
N SER A 192 -28.11 4.25 -6.55
CA SER A 192 -28.78 3.00 -6.93
C SER A 192 -27.81 2.01 -7.57
N ASP A 193 -27.00 2.47 -8.53
CA ASP A 193 -26.04 1.60 -9.24
C ASP A 193 -24.94 1.09 -8.30
N VAL A 194 -24.45 1.96 -7.42
CA VAL A 194 -23.46 1.60 -6.41
C VAL A 194 -23.98 0.49 -5.50
N THR A 195 -25.23 0.61 -5.00
CA THR A 195 -25.85 -0.40 -4.13
C THR A 195 -26.02 -1.75 -4.85
N LEU A 196 -26.49 -1.71 -6.09
CA LEU A 196 -26.68 -2.93 -6.90
C LEU A 196 -25.34 -3.62 -7.19
N TRP A 197 -24.32 -2.84 -7.57
CA TRP A 197 -23.04 -3.42 -7.91
C TRP A 197 -22.24 -3.87 -6.68
N GLU A 198 -22.35 -3.17 -5.56
CA GLU A 198 -21.79 -3.64 -4.27
C GLU A 198 -22.34 -5.01 -3.91
N ALA A 199 -23.67 -5.19 -3.99
CA ALA A 199 -24.28 -6.50 -3.73
C ALA A 199 -23.76 -7.58 -4.69
N GLN A 200 -23.51 -7.23 -5.97
CA GLN A 200 -22.92 -8.17 -6.92
C GLN A 200 -21.47 -8.53 -6.57
N VAL A 201 -20.65 -7.56 -6.19
CA VAL A 201 -19.25 -7.79 -5.76
C VAL A 201 -19.20 -8.68 -4.51
N LEU A 202 -20.10 -8.46 -3.55
CA LEU A 202 -20.21 -9.32 -2.36
C LEU A 202 -20.57 -10.76 -2.73
N ARG A 203 -21.54 -10.98 -3.64
CA ARG A 203 -21.87 -12.32 -4.16
C ARG A 203 -20.67 -12.95 -4.91
N ASN A 204 -19.93 -12.15 -5.69
CA ASN A 204 -18.75 -12.64 -6.38
C ASN A 204 -17.66 -13.07 -5.40
N ALA A 205 -17.45 -12.31 -4.31
CA ALA A 205 -16.51 -12.65 -3.26
C ALA A 205 -16.91 -13.94 -2.56
N ASP A 206 -18.16 -14.06 -2.13
CA ASP A 206 -18.71 -15.26 -1.47
C ASP A 206 -18.58 -16.50 -2.35
N GLY A 207 -18.98 -16.42 -3.62
CA GLY A 207 -18.84 -17.53 -4.58
C GLY A 207 -17.40 -17.97 -4.86
N ARG A 208 -16.41 -17.17 -4.46
CA ARG A 208 -14.97 -17.48 -4.52
C ARG A 208 -14.35 -17.71 -3.14
N HIS A 209 -15.17 -17.83 -2.11
CA HIS A 209 -14.74 -17.97 -0.71
C HIS A 209 -13.78 -16.87 -0.25
N ALA A 210 -13.94 -15.65 -0.79
CA ALA A 210 -13.15 -14.49 -0.40
C ALA A 210 -13.91 -13.69 0.66
N THR A 211 -13.24 -13.42 1.79
CA THR A 211 -13.83 -12.72 2.92
C THR A 211 -13.56 -11.22 2.83
N ILE A 212 -14.62 -10.44 2.74
CA ILE A 212 -14.56 -8.97 2.83
C ILE A 212 -14.42 -8.55 4.31
N GLY A 213 -13.67 -7.49 4.56
CA GLY A 213 -13.51 -6.89 5.88
C GLY A 213 -14.83 -6.32 6.41
N GLU A 214 -14.91 -6.19 7.73
CA GLU A 214 -16.09 -5.67 8.42
C GLU A 214 -16.19 -4.14 8.31
N GLU A 215 -15.03 -3.46 8.22
CA GLU A 215 -14.91 -2.00 8.07
C GLU A 215 -15.14 -1.61 6.60
N ARG A 216 -16.40 -1.75 6.13
CA ARG A 216 -16.79 -1.34 4.79
C ARG A 216 -17.66 -0.09 4.85
N GLU A 217 -17.51 0.78 3.87
CA GLU A 217 -18.37 1.94 3.68
C GLU A 217 -19.31 1.67 2.49
N SER A 218 -20.62 1.71 2.70
CA SER A 218 -21.63 1.37 1.69
C SER A 218 -22.43 2.60 1.31
N GLY A 219 -22.45 2.95 0.02
CA GLY A 219 -23.23 4.06 -0.52
C GLY A 219 -22.93 5.41 0.14
N ALA A 220 -21.72 5.61 0.60
CA ALA A 220 -21.28 6.79 1.34
C ALA A 220 -21.06 7.99 0.40
N THR A 221 -21.46 9.18 0.87
CA THR A 221 -21.12 10.46 0.21
C THR A 221 -19.79 11.03 0.69
N HIS A 222 -19.33 10.59 1.87
CA HIS A 222 -18.04 10.90 2.46
C HIS A 222 -17.34 9.60 2.82
N TYR A 223 -16.12 9.42 2.35
CA TYR A 223 -15.32 8.22 2.64
C TYR A 223 -13.84 8.46 2.38
N THR A 224 -13.03 7.54 2.89
CA THR A 224 -11.59 7.54 2.64
C THR A 224 -11.19 6.35 1.75
N PHE A 225 -10.54 6.62 0.63
CA PHE A 225 -9.96 5.60 -0.24
C PHE A 225 -8.49 5.93 -0.51
N LEU A 226 -7.59 5.01 -0.21
CA LEU A 226 -6.14 5.17 -0.38
C LEU A 226 -5.59 6.46 0.26
N TRP A 227 -6.00 6.78 1.49
CA TRP A 227 -5.60 7.99 2.23
C TRP A 227 -6.12 9.31 1.66
N VAL A 228 -6.99 9.25 0.67
CA VAL A 228 -7.70 10.38 0.10
C VAL A 228 -9.11 10.40 0.63
N GLN A 229 -9.54 11.52 1.15
CA GLN A 229 -10.92 11.76 1.57
C GLN A 229 -11.71 12.32 0.39
N PHE A 230 -12.83 11.70 0.10
CA PHE A 230 -13.77 12.11 -0.93
C PHE A 230 -15.04 12.65 -0.30
N ASP A 231 -15.51 13.78 -0.81
CA ASP A 231 -16.78 14.40 -0.46
C ASP A 231 -17.60 14.63 -1.74
N HIS A 232 -18.57 13.77 -1.99
CA HIS A 232 -19.44 13.88 -3.15
C HIS A 232 -20.44 15.04 -3.02
N THR A 233 -20.82 15.41 -1.79
CA THR A 233 -21.75 16.50 -1.52
C THR A 233 -21.16 17.84 -1.95
N HIS A 234 -19.90 18.08 -1.59
CA HIS A 234 -19.18 19.30 -1.95
C HIS A 234 -18.30 19.13 -3.19
N ARG A 235 -18.25 17.92 -3.79
CA ARG A 235 -17.38 17.59 -4.93
C ARG A 235 -15.91 17.92 -4.63
N ALA A 236 -15.49 17.59 -3.44
CA ALA A 236 -14.16 17.90 -2.92
C ALA A 236 -13.32 16.63 -2.71
N VAL A 237 -12.02 16.79 -2.85
CA VAL A 237 -11.02 15.76 -2.57
C VAL A 237 -9.94 16.38 -1.71
N SER A 238 -9.60 15.72 -0.61
CA SER A 238 -8.55 16.14 0.31
C SER A 238 -7.68 14.98 0.78
N LEU A 239 -6.59 15.28 1.45
CA LEU A 239 -5.81 14.29 2.17
C LEU A 239 -6.56 13.86 3.44
N SER A 240 -6.57 12.57 3.75
CA SER A 240 -7.15 12.13 5.02
C SER A 240 -6.35 12.65 6.21
N GLU A 241 -7.03 12.99 7.31
CA GLU A 241 -6.41 13.44 8.56
C GLU A 241 -5.31 12.47 9.03
N LYS A 242 -5.59 11.17 8.98
CA LYS A 242 -4.63 10.12 9.33
C LYS A 242 -3.35 10.19 8.49
N PHE A 243 -3.45 10.53 7.20
CA PHE A 243 -2.28 10.72 6.35
C PHE A 243 -1.48 11.95 6.78
N VAL A 244 -2.14 13.08 7.00
CA VAL A 244 -1.51 14.33 7.43
C VAL A 244 -0.79 14.15 8.76
N LEU A 245 -1.47 13.59 9.77
CA LEU A 245 -0.86 13.27 11.06
C LEU A 245 0.38 12.37 10.90
N SER A 246 0.33 11.41 9.97
CA SER A 246 1.47 10.54 9.68
C SER A 246 2.66 11.26 9.06
N VAL A 247 2.42 12.34 8.32
CA VAL A 247 3.48 13.21 7.76
C VAL A 247 4.04 14.12 8.83
N CYS A 248 3.18 14.73 9.66
CA CYS A 248 3.58 15.63 10.74
C CYS A 248 4.39 14.91 11.84
N ALA A 249 4.09 13.63 12.10
CA ALA A 249 4.81 12.82 13.08
C ALA A 249 6.21 12.36 12.63
N MET A 250 6.61 12.64 11.39
CA MET A 250 7.95 12.27 10.90
C MET A 250 9.02 13.23 11.44
N PRO A 251 10.27 12.75 11.63
CA PRO A 251 11.36 13.62 12.06
C PRO A 251 11.62 14.75 11.07
N ALA A 252 12.24 15.83 11.52
CA ALA A 252 12.64 16.93 10.65
C ALA A 252 13.70 16.45 9.63
N LEU A 253 13.65 16.96 8.40
CA LEU A 253 14.53 16.54 7.31
C LEU A 253 16.02 16.71 7.57
N ASN A 254 16.39 17.70 8.38
CA ASN A 254 17.77 17.95 8.75
C ASN A 254 18.36 16.90 9.69
N SER A 255 17.52 16.18 10.43
CA SER A 255 17.92 15.13 11.40
C SER A 255 17.52 13.73 10.95
N SER A 256 16.92 13.59 9.77
CA SER A 256 16.42 12.32 9.25
C SER A 256 17.55 11.38 8.79
N THR A 257 17.31 10.10 8.93
CA THR A 257 18.08 9.04 8.27
C THR A 257 17.69 8.95 6.79
N ILE A 258 18.50 8.25 5.99
CA ILE A 258 18.19 8.06 4.55
C ILE A 258 16.88 7.27 4.38
N ALA A 259 16.61 6.28 5.22
CA ALA A 259 15.34 5.53 5.17
C ALA A 259 14.12 6.42 5.49
N GLU A 260 14.22 7.26 6.51
CA GLU A 260 13.15 8.22 6.86
C GLU A 260 12.93 9.25 5.76
N MET A 261 14.03 9.77 5.17
CA MET A 261 13.98 10.67 4.03
C MET A 261 13.27 10.02 2.83
N GLU A 262 13.54 8.74 2.51
CA GLU A 262 12.89 8.01 1.43
C GLU A 262 11.37 7.92 1.66
N VAL A 263 10.97 7.56 2.87
CA VAL A 263 9.55 7.47 3.25
C VAL A 263 8.88 8.85 3.15
N MET A 264 9.55 9.89 3.64
CA MET A 264 9.04 11.26 3.59
C MET A 264 8.88 11.75 2.15
N ALA A 265 9.90 11.54 1.30
CA ALA A 265 9.82 11.90 -0.11
C ALA A 265 8.68 11.20 -0.83
N SER A 266 8.46 9.92 -0.55
CA SER A 266 7.34 9.15 -1.11
C SER A 266 5.98 9.73 -0.70
N ARG A 267 5.81 10.10 0.57
CA ARG A 267 4.59 10.74 1.06
C ARG A 267 4.39 12.13 0.48
N PHE A 268 5.45 12.90 0.33
CA PHE A 268 5.39 14.23 -0.28
C PHE A 268 4.96 14.17 -1.75
N LEU A 269 5.53 13.25 -2.53
CA LEU A 269 5.12 13.04 -3.93
C LEU A 269 3.66 12.60 -4.03
N TYR A 270 3.20 11.76 -3.10
CA TYR A 270 1.81 11.35 -3.02
C TYR A 270 0.88 12.54 -2.71
N ALA A 271 1.20 13.32 -1.68
CA ALA A 271 0.44 14.50 -1.31
C ALA A 271 0.42 15.55 -2.45
N ALA A 272 1.56 15.81 -3.08
CA ALA A 272 1.68 16.76 -4.18
C ALA A 272 0.76 16.41 -5.35
N ALA A 273 0.56 15.11 -5.63
CA ALA A 273 -0.36 14.66 -6.68
C ALA A 273 -1.83 14.97 -6.35
N ILE A 274 -2.23 14.89 -5.08
CA ILE A 274 -3.60 15.15 -4.62
C ILE A 274 -3.84 16.65 -4.51
N LEU A 275 -2.87 17.38 -3.96
CA LEU A 275 -2.92 18.83 -3.80
C LEU A 275 -2.68 19.60 -5.11
N CYS A 276 -2.46 18.91 -6.23
CA CYS A 276 -2.11 19.50 -7.53
C CYS A 276 -0.89 20.43 -7.44
N THR A 277 0.07 20.12 -6.56
CA THR A 277 1.25 20.92 -6.34
C THR A 277 2.22 20.82 -7.52
N ARG A 278 2.80 21.93 -7.94
CA ARG A 278 3.77 21.95 -9.03
C ARG A 278 5.09 21.34 -8.58
N LEU A 279 5.39 20.12 -9.04
CA LEU A 279 6.62 19.39 -8.66
C LEU A 279 7.91 20.09 -9.08
N CYS A 280 7.86 20.96 -10.11
CA CYS A 280 9.01 21.76 -10.52
C CYS A 280 9.52 22.71 -9.41
N ASP A 281 8.63 23.19 -8.55
CA ASP A 281 8.98 24.10 -7.46
C ASP A 281 9.82 23.38 -6.39
N TYR A 282 9.75 22.04 -6.35
CA TYR A 282 10.49 21.17 -5.43
C TYR A 282 11.65 20.41 -6.11
N HIS A 283 12.07 20.86 -7.28
CA HIS A 283 13.10 20.19 -8.10
C HIS A 283 14.40 19.91 -7.30
N PHE A 284 14.89 20.90 -6.56
CA PHE A 284 16.12 20.74 -5.75
C PHE A 284 15.97 19.69 -4.66
N PHE A 285 14.84 19.65 -3.97
CA PHE A 285 14.55 18.62 -2.98
C PHE A 285 14.52 17.23 -3.63
N ILE A 286 13.77 17.06 -4.71
CA ILE A 286 13.63 15.79 -5.44
C ILE A 286 15.00 15.30 -5.92
N ASN A 287 15.83 16.17 -6.46
CA ASN A 287 17.17 15.81 -6.93
C ASN A 287 18.13 15.46 -5.77
N ALA A 288 18.04 16.16 -4.64
CA ALA A 288 18.84 15.84 -3.48
C ALA A 288 18.51 14.43 -2.95
N VAL A 289 17.23 14.09 -2.83
CA VAL A 289 16.77 12.74 -2.48
C VAL A 289 17.25 11.70 -3.49
N ARG A 290 17.08 11.96 -4.80
CA ARG A 290 17.48 11.03 -5.87
C ARG A 290 18.98 10.73 -5.88
N ARG A 291 19.83 11.64 -5.44
CA ARG A 291 21.29 11.43 -5.34
C ARG A 291 21.67 10.55 -4.17
N ARG A 292 20.86 10.50 -3.10
CA ARG A 292 21.15 9.70 -1.89
C ARG A 292 20.66 8.26 -1.99
N LEU A 293 19.53 8.00 -2.63
CA LEU A 293 18.94 6.67 -2.69
C LEU A 293 19.80 5.59 -3.37
N PRO A 294 20.57 5.86 -4.46
CA PRO A 294 21.42 4.84 -5.07
C PRO A 294 22.48 4.28 -4.14
N ALA A 295 22.98 5.10 -3.21
CA ALA A 295 24.01 4.66 -2.26
C ALA A 295 23.51 3.56 -1.30
N ILE A 296 22.23 3.57 -0.94
CA ILE A 296 21.61 2.46 -0.19
C ILE A 296 21.49 1.22 -1.07
N HIS A 297 20.98 1.38 -2.28
CA HIS A 297 20.75 0.24 -3.18
C HIS A 297 22.05 -0.47 -3.55
N GLN A 298 23.15 0.26 -3.56
CA GLN A 298 24.50 -0.26 -3.81
C GLN A 298 25.19 -0.79 -2.52
N GLY A 299 24.55 -0.67 -1.37
CA GLY A 299 25.11 -1.07 -0.08
C GLY A 299 26.29 -0.21 0.40
N ILE A 300 26.49 0.98 -0.19
CA ILE A 300 27.58 1.91 0.16
C ILE A 300 27.33 2.57 1.52
N VAL A 301 26.06 2.83 1.83
CA VAL A 301 25.62 3.43 3.10
C VAL A 301 24.50 2.62 3.73
N LEU A 302 24.39 2.69 5.06
CA LEU A 302 23.32 2.04 5.80
C LEU A 302 22.04 2.85 5.73
N GLU A 303 20.89 2.19 5.80
CA GLU A 303 19.57 2.83 5.89
C GLU A 303 19.46 3.83 7.06
N THR A 304 20.21 3.54 8.15
CA THR A 304 20.27 4.37 9.36
C THR A 304 21.28 5.53 9.27
N SER A 305 21.99 5.65 8.15
CA SER A 305 22.93 6.76 7.96
C SER A 305 22.18 8.09 7.82
N PRO A 306 22.74 9.22 8.30
CA PRO A 306 22.13 10.55 8.15
C PRO A 306 21.91 10.88 6.67
N ALA A 307 20.75 11.50 6.37
CA ALA A 307 20.39 11.89 5.01
C ALA A 307 21.32 12.99 4.46
N ASN A 308 21.83 13.88 5.31
CA ASN A 308 22.75 14.97 4.95
C ASN A 308 22.27 15.76 3.72
N LEU A 309 21.00 16.19 3.75
CA LEU A 309 20.45 17.02 2.68
C LEU A 309 21.03 18.45 2.74
N PRO A 310 21.24 19.10 1.57
CA PRO A 310 21.58 20.51 1.53
C PRO A 310 20.49 21.39 2.19
N PRO A 311 20.85 22.49 2.88
CA PRO A 311 19.87 23.36 3.56
C PRO A 311 18.73 23.85 2.67
N ALA A 312 19.01 24.18 1.41
CA ALA A 312 17.98 24.58 0.44
C ALA A 312 16.98 23.45 0.14
N ALA A 313 17.43 22.21 0.08
CA ALA A 313 16.55 21.06 -0.12
C ALA A 313 15.71 20.78 1.15
N VAL A 314 16.30 20.91 2.33
CA VAL A 314 15.60 20.82 3.61
C VAL A 314 14.47 21.86 3.68
N GLY A 315 14.77 23.14 3.38
CA GLY A 315 13.79 24.23 3.40
C GLY A 315 12.59 23.97 2.46
N LEU A 316 12.85 23.46 1.25
CA LEU A 316 11.78 23.09 0.31
C LEU A 316 10.92 21.92 0.82
N GLY A 317 11.54 20.89 1.38
CA GLY A 317 10.82 19.74 1.92
C GLY A 317 9.97 20.12 3.14
N GLU A 318 10.49 20.92 4.05
CA GLU A 318 9.72 21.43 5.21
C GLU A 318 8.61 22.40 4.76
N GLY A 319 8.82 23.20 3.72
CA GLY A 319 7.77 24.01 3.11
C GLY A 319 6.62 23.18 2.56
N LEU A 320 6.92 22.02 1.94
CA LEU A 320 5.88 21.09 1.48
C LEU A 320 5.15 20.42 2.65
N ARG A 321 5.86 20.06 3.72
CA ARG A 321 5.25 19.55 4.96
C ARG A 321 4.25 20.56 5.52
N HIS A 322 4.65 21.81 5.64
CA HIS A 322 3.79 22.90 6.11
C HIS A 322 2.56 23.09 5.19
N THR A 323 2.74 23.01 3.87
CA THR A 323 1.61 23.08 2.93
C THR A 323 0.60 21.95 3.16
N ILE A 324 1.07 20.72 3.40
CA ILE A 324 0.22 19.56 3.71
C ILE A 324 -0.55 19.80 5.01
N GLU A 325 0.11 20.30 6.04
CA GLU A 325 -0.47 20.58 7.35
C GLU A 325 -1.54 21.67 7.28
N VAL A 326 -1.23 22.83 6.68
CA VAL A 326 -2.13 23.98 6.60
C VAL A 326 -3.35 23.70 5.72
N THR A 327 -3.20 22.96 4.62
CA THR A 327 -4.33 22.65 3.73
C THR A 327 -5.41 21.88 4.46
N THR A 328 -5.03 21.00 5.39
CA THR A 328 -6.00 20.19 6.17
C THR A 328 -6.67 20.99 7.27
N VAL A 329 -5.95 21.93 7.91
CA VAL A 329 -6.52 22.78 8.97
C VAL A 329 -7.50 23.81 8.39
N SER A 330 -7.24 24.35 7.18
CA SER A 330 -8.14 25.33 6.54
C SER A 330 -9.46 24.70 6.05
N GLU A 331 -9.50 23.42 5.74
CA GLU A 331 -10.72 22.72 5.34
C GLU A 331 -11.68 22.48 6.52
N SER A 332 -11.17 22.44 7.74
CA SER A 332 -12.01 22.37 8.96
C SER A 332 -12.69 23.70 9.30
N SER A 333 -12.25 24.82 8.74
CA SER A 333 -12.74 26.16 9.05
C SER A 333 -13.48 26.87 7.90
N SER A 334 -13.32 26.46 6.65
CA SER A 334 -14.18 26.85 5.52
C SER A 334 -13.81 26.02 4.27
N PRO A 335 -14.76 25.44 3.55
CA PRO A 335 -14.44 24.68 2.36
C PRO A 335 -13.96 25.62 1.24
N GLN A 336 -12.66 25.72 1.08
CA GLN A 336 -12.09 26.35 -0.09
C GLN A 336 -12.38 25.43 -1.28
N LYS A 337 -13.52 25.70 -1.95
CA LYS A 337 -14.03 24.98 -3.12
C LYS A 337 -12.98 25.01 -4.22
N ARG A 338 -12.10 24.00 -4.28
CA ARG A 338 -11.33 23.78 -5.48
C ARG A 338 -12.23 23.13 -6.51
N HIS A 339 -12.87 23.94 -7.34
CA HIS A 339 -13.56 23.49 -8.54
C HIS A 339 -12.53 22.83 -9.44
N TRP A 340 -12.66 21.51 -9.61
CA TRP A 340 -11.98 20.80 -10.67
C TRP A 340 -12.52 21.32 -12.01
N PRO A 341 -11.64 21.85 -12.92
CA PRO A 341 -12.11 22.36 -14.18
C PRO A 341 -12.77 21.23 -14.97
N PRO A 342 -13.98 21.45 -15.55
CA PRO A 342 -14.57 20.51 -16.47
C PRO A 342 -13.70 20.48 -17.73
N HIS A 343 -13.25 19.31 -18.10
CA HIS A 343 -12.56 19.01 -19.36
C HIS A 343 -11.19 19.65 -19.62
N HIS A 344 -10.13 18.98 -19.16
CA HIS A 344 -8.95 18.83 -19.99
C HIS A 344 -8.43 17.39 -19.85
N GLY A 345 -8.95 16.53 -20.72
CA GLY A 345 -8.38 15.22 -21.00
C GLY A 345 -7.05 15.38 -21.69
N ARG A 346 -6.01 15.48 -20.93
CA ARG A 346 -4.60 15.18 -21.21
C ARG A 346 -3.77 15.56 -20.00
N ILE A 347 -3.92 14.87 -18.88
CA ILE A 347 -2.82 14.80 -17.91
C ILE A 347 -1.82 13.85 -18.55
N ALA A 348 -0.70 14.40 -18.95
CA ALA A 348 0.35 13.64 -19.62
C ALA A 348 0.75 12.40 -18.79
N PRO A 349 0.75 11.18 -19.37
CA PRO A 349 1.10 9.94 -18.67
C PRO A 349 2.59 9.85 -18.29
N TRP A 350 3.31 10.94 -18.40
CA TRP A 350 4.77 10.96 -18.56
C TRP A 350 5.60 10.99 -17.26
N LEU A 351 5.03 11.35 -16.13
CA LEU A 351 5.87 11.50 -14.92
C LEU A 351 5.91 10.30 -13.99
N GLY A 352 4.84 9.50 -13.90
CA GLY A 352 4.80 8.34 -13.01
C GLY A 352 5.62 7.14 -13.50
N SER A 353 5.42 6.70 -14.72
CA SER A 353 6.01 5.45 -15.23
C SER A 353 7.50 5.55 -15.58
N ARG A 354 7.99 6.71 -16.03
CA ARG A 354 9.42 6.91 -16.32
C ARG A 354 10.28 7.18 -15.09
N PHE A 355 9.72 7.69 -14.03
CA PHE A 355 10.46 7.89 -12.77
C PHE A 355 10.79 6.54 -12.13
N TYR A 356 9.86 5.58 -12.19
CA TYR A 356 10.02 4.25 -11.61
C TYR A 356 10.80 3.27 -12.50
N SER A 357 10.65 3.34 -13.82
CA SER A 357 11.37 2.45 -14.75
C SER A 357 12.86 2.78 -14.90
N ARG A 358 13.29 4.02 -14.66
CA ARG A 358 14.70 4.42 -14.69
C ARG A 358 15.48 4.09 -13.40
N LEU A 359 14.82 3.93 -12.27
CA LEU A 359 15.46 3.44 -11.04
C LEU A 359 15.76 1.93 -11.08
N ARG A 360 15.19 1.20 -12.06
CA ARG A 360 15.39 -0.25 -12.22
C ARG A 360 16.49 -0.66 -13.22
N ARG A 361 17.05 0.26 -13.98
CA ARG A 361 18.04 -0.05 -15.04
C ARG A 361 19.44 0.50 -14.74
N ARG A 362 19.86 0.49 -13.51
CA ARG A 362 21.32 0.60 -13.20
C ARG A 362 21.63 -0.21 -11.98
#